data_cf8bda911774f149769c20bda6cd66c0
#
_entry.id   cf8bda911774f149769c20bda6cd66c0
#
_cell.length_a   1.000
_cell.length_b   1.000
_cell.length_c   1.000
_cell.angle_alpha   90.00
_cell.angle_beta   90.00
_cell.angle_gamma   90.00
#
_symmetry.space_group_name_H-M   'P 1'
#
loop_
_entity.id
_entity.type
_entity.pdbx_description
1 polymer ?
#
loop_
_entity_poly.entity_id
_entity_poly.type
_entity_poly.pdbx_seq_one_letter_code
_entity_poly.pdbx_strand_id
1 'polypeptide(L)'
;MFKLFYNKVLNYPYLLIILFLALLSYSVYQSKNFELDASADTLLIENDPDLIFLRELNKKYKSEEFFIITYSPINLSLKDGIKELNKLVTDINNFKWVSKTISIINAPLLQSTNEPLVDRIKNLKFITNEEVDLDTAINELTNSPVYKNLIISEDTKTFGIVVYLKDNNTYLEVLQKKTEILSAKKIDHLTLDELNIKLKKLQKEQSKNISLYNKSIKELIEKYKSNAEIRLSGIPMIADDMITFIKNDIFVFGLGVFLFIILTLWFVFKNLSWVIFPLINCAVSIFIMIGFLSTLEWKVTVISSNFIALMLILTMSMNIHYLVRYMQIEDKDEIINTNFRIKQTSETIFYPILYAVLTTICAFLSLVFSEIKPVKDFGWMMSIGLIISFVTTFLLLPALIKIFNPPLSNNMNLSESKIANFFFVTSKKSFIIY
;
A
#
# COMPACT_ATOMS: atom_id res chain seq x y z
N MET A 1 -39.31 14.59 -3.58
CA MET A 1 -38.80 13.65 -4.59
C MET A 1 -38.12 12.43 -3.94
N PHE A 2 -37.18 12.59 -3.02
CA PHE A 2 -36.49 11.49 -2.28
C PHE A 2 -37.46 10.54 -1.56
N LYS A 3 -38.45 11.05 -0.81
CA LYS A 3 -39.46 10.25 -0.09
C LYS A 3 -40.26 9.29 -1.02
N LEU A 4 -40.66 9.76 -2.20
CA LEU A 4 -41.41 8.95 -3.17
C LEU A 4 -40.53 7.86 -3.81
N PHE A 5 -39.28 8.20 -4.17
CA PHE A 5 -38.33 7.25 -4.73
C PHE A 5 -37.95 6.18 -3.70
N TYR A 6 -37.59 6.60 -2.51
CA TYR A 6 -37.17 5.72 -1.44
C TYR A 6 -38.25 4.72 -1.00
N ASN A 7 -39.51 5.21 -0.86
CA ASN A 7 -40.62 4.33 -0.54
C ASN A 7 -40.88 3.30 -1.65
N LYS A 8 -40.76 3.70 -2.92
CA LYS A 8 -40.94 2.80 -4.06
C LYS A 8 -39.86 1.73 -4.13
N VAL A 9 -38.62 2.12 -3.87
CA VAL A 9 -37.46 1.21 -3.88
C VAL A 9 -37.50 0.20 -2.71
N LEU A 10 -37.86 0.65 -1.52
CA LEU A 10 -37.99 -0.23 -0.36
C LEU A 10 -39.17 -1.19 -0.42
N ASN A 11 -40.14 -0.97 -1.31
CA ASN A 11 -41.21 -1.95 -1.55
C ASN A 11 -40.71 -3.27 -2.15
N TYR A 12 -39.52 -3.26 -2.77
CA TYR A 12 -38.94 -4.43 -3.42
C TYR A 12 -37.58 -4.84 -2.74
N PRO A 13 -37.58 -5.21 -1.45
CA PRO A 13 -36.33 -5.48 -0.73
C PRO A 13 -35.56 -6.68 -1.29
N TYR A 14 -36.24 -7.69 -1.79
CA TYR A 14 -35.61 -8.86 -2.43
C TYR A 14 -34.86 -8.46 -3.72
N LEU A 15 -35.41 -7.58 -4.53
CA LEU A 15 -34.77 -7.07 -5.73
C LEU A 15 -33.50 -6.29 -5.40
N LEU A 16 -33.53 -5.49 -4.34
CA LEU A 16 -32.33 -4.78 -3.85
C LEU A 16 -31.24 -5.76 -3.41
N ILE A 17 -31.60 -6.79 -2.64
CA ILE A 17 -30.60 -7.78 -2.20
C ILE A 17 -30.03 -8.54 -3.40
N ILE A 18 -30.85 -8.94 -4.37
CA ILE A 18 -30.37 -9.59 -5.60
C ILE A 18 -29.42 -8.66 -6.36
N LEU A 19 -29.75 -7.37 -6.48
CA LEU A 19 -28.88 -6.38 -7.12
C LEU A 19 -27.52 -6.26 -6.42
N PHE A 20 -27.51 -6.13 -5.08
CA PHE A 20 -26.28 -6.06 -4.31
C PHE A 20 -25.50 -7.36 -4.34
N LEU A 21 -26.14 -8.52 -4.35
CA LEU A 21 -25.48 -9.82 -4.54
C LEU A 21 -24.85 -9.95 -5.93
N ALA A 22 -25.53 -9.47 -6.98
CA ALA A 22 -24.97 -9.45 -8.32
C ALA A 22 -23.73 -8.52 -8.40
N LEU A 23 -23.85 -7.30 -7.82
CA LEU A 23 -22.72 -6.36 -7.72
C LEU A 23 -21.56 -6.96 -6.89
N LEU A 24 -21.86 -7.62 -5.78
CA LEU A 24 -20.86 -8.28 -4.95
C LEU A 24 -20.15 -9.41 -5.71
N SER A 25 -20.93 -10.26 -6.41
CA SER A 25 -20.38 -11.36 -7.21
C SER A 25 -19.45 -10.85 -8.31
N TYR A 26 -19.87 -9.80 -9.02
CA TYR A 26 -19.04 -9.13 -10.02
C TYR A 26 -17.78 -8.53 -9.38
N SER A 27 -17.90 -7.85 -8.25
CA SER A 27 -16.78 -7.23 -7.54
C SER A 27 -15.77 -8.26 -7.01
N VAL A 28 -16.25 -9.39 -6.47
CA VAL A 28 -15.39 -10.51 -6.04
C VAL A 28 -14.68 -11.15 -7.24
N TYR A 29 -15.36 -11.28 -8.39
CA TYR A 29 -14.70 -11.76 -9.61
C TYR A 29 -13.57 -10.82 -10.05
N GLN A 30 -13.83 -9.50 -10.07
CA GLN A 30 -12.85 -8.49 -10.46
C GLN A 30 -11.72 -8.28 -9.44
N SER A 31 -11.95 -8.58 -8.16
CA SER A 31 -10.94 -8.44 -7.11
C SER A 31 -9.65 -9.26 -7.35
N LYS A 32 -9.71 -10.27 -8.23
CA LYS A 32 -8.52 -11.01 -8.70
C LYS A 32 -7.51 -10.12 -9.44
N ASN A 33 -7.99 -9.02 -10.01
CA ASN A 33 -7.19 -8.02 -10.72
C ASN A 33 -6.76 -6.85 -9.82
N PHE A 34 -7.02 -6.95 -8.50
CA PHE A 34 -6.60 -5.93 -7.54
C PHE A 34 -5.08 -5.91 -7.44
N GLU A 35 -4.48 -4.77 -7.74
CA GLU A 35 -3.03 -4.60 -7.78
C GLU A 35 -2.57 -3.55 -6.76
N LEU A 36 -1.49 -3.90 -6.05
CA LEU A 36 -0.75 -2.99 -5.20
C LEU A 36 0.49 -2.52 -5.97
N ASP A 37 0.81 -1.24 -5.90
CA ASP A 37 1.97 -0.66 -6.55
C ASP A 37 2.76 0.22 -5.57
N ALA A 38 4.00 -0.16 -5.34
CA ALA A 38 4.95 0.58 -4.51
C ALA A 38 6.19 1.00 -5.32
N SER A 39 6.09 1.02 -6.67
CA SER A 39 7.19 1.47 -7.51
C SER A 39 7.45 2.98 -7.31
N ALA A 40 8.70 3.39 -7.44
CA ALA A 40 9.09 4.79 -7.34
C ALA A 40 8.35 5.66 -8.37
N ASP A 41 8.07 5.12 -9.56
CA ASP A 41 7.34 5.81 -10.63
C ASP A 41 5.90 6.18 -10.24
N THR A 42 5.27 5.45 -9.32
CA THR A 42 3.90 5.75 -8.86
C THR A 42 3.83 6.89 -7.85
N LEU A 43 4.96 7.29 -7.28
CA LEU A 43 5.03 8.43 -6.37
C LEU A 43 4.99 9.77 -7.10
N LEU A 44 5.33 9.78 -8.39
CA LEU A 44 5.45 10.97 -9.22
C LEU A 44 4.24 11.10 -10.17
N ILE A 45 3.94 12.33 -10.55
CA ILE A 45 2.90 12.63 -11.55
C ILE A 45 3.48 12.37 -12.94
N GLU A 46 2.73 11.73 -13.84
CA GLU A 46 3.21 11.34 -15.19
C GLU A 46 3.77 12.50 -16.04
N ASN A 47 3.30 13.72 -15.79
CA ASN A 47 3.72 14.92 -16.51
C ASN A 47 4.77 15.75 -15.74
N ASP A 48 5.40 15.17 -14.71
CA ASP A 48 6.46 15.83 -13.95
C ASP A 48 7.70 16.00 -14.84
N PRO A 49 8.23 17.24 -15.00
CA PRO A 49 9.43 17.49 -15.81
C PRO A 49 10.65 16.69 -15.36
N ASP A 50 10.80 16.47 -14.04
CA ASP A 50 11.92 15.72 -13.48
C ASP A 50 11.81 14.23 -13.80
N LEU A 51 10.59 13.68 -13.82
CA LEU A 51 10.36 12.29 -14.24
C LEU A 51 10.66 12.10 -15.73
N ILE A 52 10.26 13.06 -16.58
CA ILE A 52 10.56 13.04 -18.01
C ILE A 52 12.08 13.08 -18.22
N PHE A 53 12.76 13.99 -17.53
CA PHE A 53 14.22 14.11 -17.59
C PHE A 53 14.93 12.85 -17.09
N LEU A 54 14.47 12.25 -15.98
CA LEU A 54 15.00 10.98 -15.48
C LEU A 54 14.84 9.85 -16.50
N ARG A 55 13.68 9.76 -17.17
CA ARG A 55 13.44 8.77 -18.23
C ARG A 55 14.36 8.96 -19.43
N GLU A 56 14.65 10.21 -19.81
CA GLU A 56 15.62 10.53 -20.86
C GLU A 56 17.05 10.14 -20.46
N LEU A 57 17.46 10.43 -19.22
CA LEU A 57 18.74 10.00 -18.68
C LEU A 57 18.86 8.47 -18.66
N ASN A 58 17.85 7.77 -18.19
CA ASN A 58 17.84 6.31 -18.16
C ASN A 58 17.91 5.70 -19.57
N LYS A 59 17.28 6.35 -20.56
CA LYS A 59 17.39 5.95 -21.96
C LYS A 59 18.82 6.14 -22.51
N LYS A 60 19.48 7.24 -22.12
CA LYS A 60 20.82 7.58 -22.59
C LYS A 60 21.92 6.73 -21.94
N TYR A 61 21.80 6.48 -20.63
CA TYR A 61 22.86 5.85 -19.82
C TYR A 61 22.55 4.41 -19.42
N LYS A 62 21.38 3.84 -19.82
CA LYS A 62 20.95 2.47 -19.47
C LYS A 62 21.16 2.18 -17.99
N SER A 63 20.36 2.80 -17.12
CA SER A 63 20.48 2.54 -15.69
C SER A 63 20.04 1.11 -15.38
N GLU A 64 20.96 0.34 -14.82
CA GLU A 64 20.71 -1.02 -14.32
C GLU A 64 20.10 -0.94 -12.93
N GLU A 65 19.14 -1.81 -12.63
CA GLU A 65 18.63 -1.96 -11.26
C GLU A 65 19.68 -2.61 -10.37
N PHE A 66 19.79 -2.18 -9.12
CA PHE A 66 20.78 -2.71 -8.18
C PHE A 66 20.29 -2.78 -6.74
N PHE A 67 20.86 -3.70 -5.99
CA PHE A 67 20.83 -3.71 -4.53
C PHE A 67 22.14 -3.13 -3.96
N ILE A 68 22.05 -2.55 -2.76
CA ILE A 68 23.19 -2.08 -1.99
C ILE A 68 23.23 -2.89 -0.70
N ILE A 69 24.40 -3.46 -0.41
CA ILE A 69 24.65 -4.16 0.84
C ILE A 69 25.78 -3.41 1.56
N THR A 70 25.55 -3.00 2.81
CA THR A 70 26.60 -2.49 3.68
C THR A 70 27.09 -3.61 4.60
N TYR A 71 28.38 -3.73 4.75
CA TYR A 71 29.05 -4.73 5.57
C TYR A 71 30.00 -4.04 6.55
N SER A 72 29.73 -4.16 7.85
CA SER A 72 30.56 -3.60 8.93
C SER A 72 31.03 -4.76 9.82
N PRO A 73 32.33 -5.19 9.77
CA PRO A 73 32.82 -6.29 10.55
C PRO A 73 32.76 -5.99 12.07
N ILE A 74 32.38 -6.97 12.87
CA ILE A 74 32.30 -6.89 14.33
C ILE A 74 33.41 -7.79 14.91
N ASN A 75 34.29 -7.25 15.77
CA ASN A 75 35.34 -8.01 16.44
C ASN A 75 36.30 -8.76 15.51
N LEU A 76 36.43 -8.34 14.26
CA LEU A 76 37.37 -8.91 13.29
C LEU A 76 38.51 -7.93 13.01
N SER A 77 39.72 -8.47 12.73
CA SER A 77 40.79 -7.65 12.14
C SER A 77 40.39 -7.18 10.75
N LEU A 78 40.93 -6.07 10.25
CA LEU A 78 40.67 -5.58 8.91
C LEU A 78 40.91 -6.66 7.85
N LYS A 79 41.99 -7.42 7.98
CA LYS A 79 42.35 -8.52 7.08
C LYS A 79 41.32 -9.65 7.08
N ASP A 80 40.82 -10.03 8.25
CA ASP A 80 39.82 -11.10 8.37
C ASP A 80 38.44 -10.62 7.89
N GLY A 81 38.11 -9.37 8.19
CA GLY A 81 36.90 -8.73 7.67
C GLY A 81 36.85 -8.69 6.13
N ILE A 82 37.99 -8.35 5.48
CA ILE A 82 38.08 -8.37 4.01
C ILE A 82 37.98 -9.79 3.44
N LYS A 83 38.56 -10.80 4.14
CA LYS A 83 38.39 -12.20 3.71
C LYS A 83 36.97 -12.68 3.79
N GLU A 84 36.24 -12.33 4.84
CA GLU A 84 34.82 -12.66 4.95
C GLU A 84 33.98 -11.89 3.93
N LEU A 85 34.26 -10.61 3.72
CA LEU A 85 33.60 -9.82 2.67
C LEU A 85 33.83 -10.46 1.28
N ASN A 86 35.04 -10.96 1.00
CA ASN A 86 35.33 -11.64 -0.26
C ASN A 86 34.47 -12.92 -0.44
N LYS A 87 34.27 -13.70 0.62
CA LYS A 87 33.39 -14.87 0.60
C LYS A 87 31.95 -14.44 0.31
N LEU A 88 31.45 -13.40 1.00
CA LEU A 88 30.11 -12.87 0.78
C LEU A 88 29.93 -12.39 -0.68
N VAL A 89 30.88 -11.63 -1.22
CA VAL A 89 30.84 -11.17 -2.62
C VAL A 89 30.86 -12.34 -3.61
N THR A 90 31.65 -13.38 -3.30
CA THR A 90 31.70 -14.59 -4.13
C THR A 90 30.36 -15.34 -4.11
N ASP A 91 29.75 -15.50 -2.93
CA ASP A 91 28.45 -16.15 -2.79
C ASP A 91 27.35 -15.36 -3.50
N ILE A 92 27.39 -14.02 -3.46
CA ILE A 92 26.46 -13.16 -4.20
C ILE A 92 26.64 -13.35 -5.71
N ASN A 93 27.86 -13.39 -6.22
CA ASN A 93 28.14 -13.58 -7.63
C ASN A 93 27.70 -14.96 -8.17
N ASN A 94 27.53 -15.96 -7.31
CA ASN A 94 27.00 -17.28 -7.68
C ASN A 94 25.48 -17.25 -8.03
N PHE A 95 24.76 -16.20 -7.67
CA PHE A 95 23.37 -16.06 -8.08
C PHE A 95 23.25 -15.80 -9.58
N LYS A 96 22.44 -16.60 -10.29
CA LYS A 96 22.25 -16.51 -11.76
C LYS A 96 21.68 -15.17 -12.22
N TRP A 97 20.98 -14.45 -11.34
CA TRP A 97 20.32 -13.19 -11.61
C TRP A 97 21.22 -11.96 -11.34
N VAL A 98 22.38 -12.15 -10.75
CA VAL A 98 23.39 -11.11 -10.59
C VAL A 98 24.12 -10.91 -11.91
N SER A 99 24.24 -9.67 -12.36
CA SER A 99 24.99 -9.27 -13.54
C SER A 99 26.47 -9.05 -13.18
N LYS A 100 26.69 -8.19 -12.19
CA LYS A 100 28.01 -7.83 -11.68
C LYS A 100 27.87 -7.29 -10.26
N THR A 101 28.97 -7.31 -9.52
CA THR A 101 29.07 -6.62 -8.21
C THR A 101 30.18 -5.57 -8.27
N ILE A 102 30.01 -4.48 -7.50
CA ILE A 102 31.07 -3.49 -7.26
C ILE A 102 31.28 -3.40 -5.75
N SER A 103 32.50 -3.62 -5.32
CA SER A 103 32.91 -3.58 -3.91
C SER A 103 34.40 -3.28 -3.80
N ILE A 104 34.94 -3.11 -2.61
CA ILE A 104 36.38 -2.97 -2.41
C ILE A 104 37.17 -4.19 -2.91
N ILE A 105 36.53 -5.36 -3.00
CA ILE A 105 37.19 -6.62 -3.41
C ILE A 105 37.57 -6.59 -4.89
N ASN A 106 36.75 -5.97 -5.73
CA ASN A 106 36.93 -5.92 -7.18
C ASN A 106 37.13 -4.49 -7.72
N ALA A 107 37.36 -3.53 -6.82
CA ALA A 107 37.80 -2.19 -7.21
C ALA A 107 39.26 -2.20 -7.63
N PRO A 108 39.59 -1.74 -8.88
CA PRO A 108 40.96 -1.71 -9.34
C PRO A 108 41.77 -0.63 -8.60
N LEU A 109 42.97 -0.99 -8.16
CA LEU A 109 43.93 -0.09 -7.52
C LEU A 109 44.87 0.48 -8.59
N LEU A 110 44.98 1.81 -8.64
CA LEU A 110 45.78 2.52 -9.62
C LEU A 110 46.99 3.23 -9.05
N GLN A 111 47.03 3.49 -7.74
CA GLN A 111 48.09 4.24 -7.06
C GLN A 111 48.98 3.36 -6.15
N SER A 112 48.43 2.26 -5.63
CA SER A 112 49.08 1.38 -4.69
C SER A 112 50.19 0.47 -5.31
N THR A 113 50.59 0.72 -6.54
CA THR A 113 51.62 -0.04 -7.24
C THR A 113 52.69 0.88 -7.81
N ASN A 114 53.96 0.47 -7.74
CA ASN A 114 55.12 1.24 -8.25
C ASN A 114 55.31 1.07 -9.78
N GLU A 115 54.37 0.49 -10.50
CA GLU A 115 54.48 0.24 -11.95
C GLU A 115 54.11 1.49 -12.80
N PRO A 116 54.64 1.65 -14.01
CA PRO A 116 54.21 2.71 -14.94
C PRO A 116 52.72 2.65 -15.22
N LEU A 117 52.03 3.79 -15.44
CA LEU A 117 50.60 3.90 -15.64
C LEU A 117 50.05 3.00 -16.76
N VAL A 118 50.80 2.82 -17.85
CA VAL A 118 50.41 1.96 -18.99
C VAL A 118 50.35 0.48 -18.59
N ASP A 119 51.26 0.04 -17.74
CA ASP A 119 51.34 -1.35 -17.29
C ASP A 119 50.29 -1.62 -16.19
N ARG A 120 49.98 -0.61 -15.34
CA ARG A 120 48.88 -0.70 -14.36
C ARG A 120 47.51 -0.92 -15.02
N ILE A 121 47.23 -0.28 -16.15
CA ILE A 121 45.95 -0.43 -16.84
C ILE A 121 45.85 -1.83 -17.48
N LYS A 122 47.00 -2.44 -17.86
CA LYS A 122 47.01 -3.80 -18.43
C LYS A 122 46.96 -4.88 -17.34
N ASN A 123 47.56 -4.63 -16.17
CA ASN A 123 47.66 -5.56 -15.04
C ASN A 123 46.95 -4.97 -13.82
N LEU A 124 45.64 -4.91 -13.85
CA LEU A 124 44.86 -4.37 -12.73
C LEU A 124 45.08 -5.20 -11.45
N LYS A 125 45.50 -4.55 -10.38
CA LYS A 125 45.63 -5.16 -9.06
C LYS A 125 44.45 -4.83 -8.17
N PHE A 126 44.09 -5.75 -7.33
CA PHE A 126 42.98 -5.67 -6.40
C PHE A 126 43.46 -5.86 -4.95
N ILE A 127 42.65 -5.44 -3.99
CA ILE A 127 42.98 -5.55 -2.57
C ILE A 127 43.21 -7.00 -2.10
N THR A 128 42.71 -7.97 -2.85
CA THR A 128 42.84 -9.40 -2.59
C THR A 128 44.17 -10.00 -3.07
N ASN A 129 44.97 -9.26 -3.86
CA ASN A 129 46.22 -9.74 -4.37
C ASN A 129 47.28 -9.76 -3.24
N GLU A 130 48.06 -10.85 -3.10
CA GLU A 130 49.05 -11.03 -2.03
C GLU A 130 50.18 -9.99 -2.02
N GLU A 131 50.45 -9.41 -3.19
CA GLU A 131 51.53 -8.40 -3.38
C GLU A 131 51.11 -6.98 -2.97
N VAL A 132 49.82 -6.76 -2.65
CA VAL A 132 49.29 -5.43 -2.33
C VAL A 132 49.31 -5.20 -0.84
N ASP A 133 49.95 -4.10 -0.42
CA ASP A 133 49.89 -3.66 0.98
C ASP A 133 48.48 -3.15 1.30
N LEU A 134 47.87 -3.73 2.34
CA LEU A 134 46.48 -3.50 2.68
C LEU A 134 46.23 -2.05 3.12
N ASP A 135 47.13 -1.46 3.91
CA ASP A 135 46.97 -0.10 4.43
C ASP A 135 47.06 0.93 3.29
N THR A 136 47.95 0.71 2.34
CA THR A 136 48.10 1.56 1.17
C THR A 136 46.89 1.45 0.24
N ALA A 137 46.37 0.25 0.05
CA ALA A 137 45.14 0.02 -0.77
C ALA A 137 43.92 0.68 -0.14
N ILE A 138 43.71 0.53 1.17
CA ILE A 138 42.59 1.17 1.89
C ILE A 138 42.71 2.70 1.79
N ASN A 139 43.91 3.24 1.96
CA ASN A 139 44.13 4.69 1.86
C ASN A 139 43.83 5.21 0.43
N GLU A 140 44.21 4.45 -0.61
CA GLU A 140 43.86 4.79 -2.00
C GLU A 140 42.34 4.82 -2.18
N LEU A 141 41.61 3.78 -1.76
CA LEU A 141 40.18 3.67 -1.92
C LEU A 141 39.41 4.74 -1.12
N THR A 142 39.88 5.06 0.11
CA THR A 142 39.23 6.07 0.97
C THR A 142 39.42 7.48 0.44
N ASN A 143 40.54 7.77 -0.23
CA ASN A 143 40.83 9.08 -0.81
C ASN A 143 40.37 9.19 -2.27
N SER A 144 39.90 8.14 -2.88
CA SER A 144 39.45 8.14 -4.26
C SER A 144 38.14 8.92 -4.40
N PRO A 145 38.02 9.88 -5.32
CA PRO A 145 36.77 10.59 -5.57
C PRO A 145 35.66 9.69 -6.16
N VAL A 146 36.01 8.48 -6.64
CA VAL A 146 35.04 7.52 -7.21
C VAL A 146 34.54 6.54 -6.15
N TYR A 147 35.41 6.13 -5.21
CA TYR A 147 35.09 5.03 -4.28
C TYR A 147 34.73 5.48 -2.87
N LYS A 148 35.20 6.68 -2.46
CA LYS A 148 34.90 7.28 -1.16
C LYS A 148 33.38 7.44 -1.01
N ASN A 149 32.85 7.02 0.12
CA ASN A 149 31.42 7.06 0.45
C ASN A 149 30.50 6.28 -0.51
N LEU A 150 31.06 5.53 -1.47
CA LEU A 150 30.30 4.62 -2.33
C LEU A 150 30.51 3.16 -1.91
N ILE A 151 31.78 2.71 -1.85
CA ILE A 151 32.13 1.32 -1.50
C ILE A 151 32.96 1.22 -0.22
N ILE A 152 33.43 2.35 0.31
CA ILE A 152 34.15 2.43 1.59
C ILE A 152 33.77 3.74 2.31
N SER A 153 33.51 3.66 3.62
CA SER A 153 33.26 4.83 4.46
C SER A 153 34.53 5.58 4.81
N GLU A 154 34.44 6.86 5.19
CA GLU A 154 35.59 7.68 5.58
C GLU A 154 36.34 7.12 6.81
N ASP A 155 35.60 6.49 7.72
CA ASP A 155 36.14 5.86 8.93
C ASP A 155 36.69 4.44 8.69
N THR A 156 36.65 3.96 7.45
CA THR A 156 37.12 2.63 7.00
C THR A 156 36.43 1.44 7.70
N LYS A 157 35.31 1.67 8.40
CA LYS A 157 34.62 0.64 9.17
C LYS A 157 33.51 -0.05 8.41
N THR A 158 32.97 0.60 7.36
CA THR A 158 31.85 0.09 6.60
C THR A 158 32.22 -0.04 5.13
N PHE A 159 31.93 -1.19 4.56
CA PHE A 159 32.16 -1.52 3.16
C PHE A 159 30.83 -1.65 2.42
N GLY A 160 30.76 -1.05 1.24
CA GLY A 160 29.62 -1.12 0.34
C GLY A 160 29.79 -2.21 -0.72
N ILE A 161 28.73 -2.94 -1.00
CA ILE A 161 28.64 -3.86 -2.14
C ILE A 161 27.43 -3.41 -2.97
N VAL A 162 27.66 -3.00 -4.20
CA VAL A 162 26.60 -2.72 -5.17
C VAL A 162 26.40 -3.96 -6.03
N VAL A 163 25.20 -4.53 -6.02
CA VAL A 163 24.84 -5.76 -6.71
C VAL A 163 23.89 -5.41 -7.85
N TYR A 164 24.40 -5.45 -9.08
CA TYR A 164 23.61 -5.16 -10.27
C TYR A 164 22.80 -6.37 -10.72
N LEU A 165 21.53 -6.12 -11.04
CA LEU A 165 20.62 -7.14 -11.54
C LEU A 165 20.81 -7.34 -13.06
N LYS A 166 20.52 -8.53 -13.56
CA LYS A 166 20.47 -8.75 -15.00
C LYS A 166 19.28 -8.02 -15.60
N ASP A 167 19.51 -7.26 -16.65
CA ASP A 167 18.48 -6.51 -17.37
C ASP A 167 17.41 -7.42 -17.97
N ASN A 168 16.16 -6.98 -17.85
CA ASN A 168 15.06 -7.57 -18.61
C ASN A 168 14.92 -6.84 -19.96
N ASN A 169 15.75 -7.20 -20.92
CA ASN A 169 15.77 -6.60 -22.26
C ASN A 169 14.38 -6.58 -22.92
N THR A 170 13.57 -7.62 -22.71
CA THR A 170 12.22 -7.72 -23.26
C THR A 170 11.29 -6.62 -22.73
N TYR A 171 11.40 -6.28 -21.45
CA TYR A 171 10.61 -5.19 -20.86
C TYR A 171 10.99 -3.83 -21.45
N LEU A 172 12.29 -3.56 -21.55
CA LEU A 172 12.81 -2.31 -22.12
C LEU A 172 12.42 -2.14 -23.59
N GLU A 173 12.50 -3.21 -24.40
CA GLU A 173 12.07 -3.18 -25.81
C GLU A 173 10.57 -2.85 -25.96
N VAL A 174 9.72 -3.45 -25.14
CA VAL A 174 8.27 -3.22 -25.19
C VAL A 174 7.93 -1.80 -24.70
N LEU A 175 8.64 -1.31 -23.69
CA LEU A 175 8.50 0.06 -23.18
C LEU A 175 8.92 1.09 -24.23
N GLN A 176 10.01 0.86 -24.94
CA GLN A 176 10.47 1.71 -26.04
C GLN A 176 9.44 1.78 -27.16
N LYS A 177 8.91 0.63 -27.62
CA LYS A 177 7.85 0.59 -28.64
C LYS A 177 6.60 1.37 -28.23
N LYS A 178 6.19 1.25 -26.95
CA LYS A 178 5.08 2.03 -26.42
C LYS A 178 5.38 3.54 -26.49
N THR A 179 6.56 3.96 -26.07
CA THR A 179 6.97 5.37 -26.08
C THR A 179 7.03 5.93 -27.52
N GLU A 180 7.48 5.15 -28.48
CA GLU A 180 7.50 5.52 -29.90
C GLU A 180 6.09 5.72 -30.46
N ILE A 181 5.14 4.85 -30.13
CA ILE A 181 3.73 4.99 -30.56
C ILE A 181 3.09 6.20 -29.91
N LEU A 182 3.35 6.48 -28.63
CA LEU A 182 2.81 7.66 -27.93
C LEU A 182 3.38 8.98 -28.48
N SER A 183 4.59 8.97 -29.00
CA SER A 183 5.23 10.13 -29.65
C SER A 183 4.85 10.32 -31.11
N ALA A 184 4.20 9.33 -31.74
CA ALA A 184 3.77 9.40 -33.12
C ALA A 184 2.56 10.32 -33.32
N LYS A 185 2.49 11.04 -34.46
CA LYS A 185 1.37 11.93 -34.80
C LYS A 185 0.01 11.23 -34.93
N LYS A 186 -0.02 9.92 -35.05
CA LYS A 186 -1.23 9.10 -35.15
C LYS A 186 -1.08 7.93 -34.18
N ILE A 187 -1.88 7.91 -33.14
CA ILE A 187 -1.84 6.88 -32.10
C ILE A 187 -2.69 5.69 -32.59
N ASP A 188 -2.07 4.53 -32.70
CA ASP A 188 -2.77 3.27 -32.93
C ASP A 188 -3.19 2.67 -31.59
N HIS A 189 -4.46 2.86 -31.24
CA HIS A 189 -5.02 2.42 -29.97
C HIS A 189 -4.99 0.89 -29.78
N LEU A 190 -5.19 0.11 -30.84
CA LEU A 190 -5.19 -1.36 -30.77
C LEU A 190 -3.80 -1.90 -30.41
N THR A 191 -2.77 -1.41 -31.09
CA THR A 191 -1.38 -1.78 -30.81
C THR A 191 -0.94 -1.29 -29.42
N LEU A 192 -1.45 -0.15 -28.96
CA LEU A 192 -1.16 0.41 -27.65
C LEU A 192 -1.75 -0.45 -26.54
N ASP A 193 -2.98 -0.97 -26.70
CA ASP A 193 -3.62 -1.86 -25.74
C ASP A 193 -2.91 -3.21 -25.65
N GLU A 194 -2.49 -3.80 -26.78
CA GLU A 194 -1.68 -5.02 -26.76
C GLU A 194 -0.34 -4.83 -26.02
N LEU A 195 0.35 -3.71 -26.27
CA LEU A 195 1.60 -3.39 -25.59
C LEU A 195 1.39 -3.15 -24.09
N ASN A 196 0.29 -2.51 -23.69
CA ASN A 196 -0.06 -2.31 -22.28
C ASN A 196 -0.28 -3.65 -21.57
N ILE A 197 -1.03 -4.57 -22.18
CA ILE A 197 -1.25 -5.92 -21.64
C ILE A 197 0.09 -6.67 -21.50
N LYS A 198 0.96 -6.59 -22.51
CA LYS A 198 2.27 -7.23 -22.48
C LYS A 198 3.19 -6.63 -21.41
N LEU A 199 3.22 -5.29 -21.30
CA LEU A 199 3.97 -4.60 -20.25
C LEU A 199 3.48 -4.99 -18.85
N LYS A 200 2.17 -5.03 -18.63
CA LYS A 200 1.58 -5.43 -17.36
C LYS A 200 2.00 -6.85 -16.96
N LYS A 201 2.03 -7.78 -17.91
CA LYS A 201 2.49 -9.15 -17.66
C LYS A 201 3.98 -9.19 -17.29
N LEU A 202 4.82 -8.47 -18.03
CA LEU A 202 6.27 -8.40 -17.78
C LEU A 202 6.58 -7.72 -16.45
N GLN A 203 5.88 -6.65 -16.08
CA GLN A 203 6.00 -5.98 -14.77
C GLN A 203 5.67 -6.94 -13.61
N LYS A 204 4.59 -7.70 -13.76
CA LYS A 204 4.19 -8.68 -12.74
C LYS A 204 5.23 -9.79 -12.56
N GLU A 205 5.82 -10.25 -13.66
CA GLU A 205 6.89 -11.24 -13.65
C GLU A 205 8.18 -10.66 -13.01
N GLN A 206 8.55 -9.44 -13.38
CA GLN A 206 9.71 -8.74 -12.81
C GLN A 206 9.55 -8.51 -11.31
N SER A 207 8.38 -8.02 -10.85
CA SER A 207 8.10 -7.84 -9.43
C SER A 207 8.20 -9.16 -8.65
N LYS A 208 7.71 -10.28 -9.21
CA LYS A 208 7.86 -11.59 -8.60
C LYS A 208 9.32 -12.03 -8.51
N ASN A 209 10.10 -11.78 -9.56
CA ASN A 209 11.53 -12.11 -9.59
C ASN A 209 12.30 -11.27 -8.55
N ILE A 210 12.04 -9.97 -8.46
CA ILE A 210 12.65 -9.08 -7.46
C ILE A 210 12.36 -9.58 -6.05
N SER A 211 11.12 -10.00 -5.76
CA SER A 211 10.76 -10.56 -4.46
C SER A 211 11.56 -11.83 -4.13
N LEU A 212 11.77 -12.72 -5.11
CA LEU A 212 12.61 -13.92 -4.96
C LEU A 212 14.08 -13.56 -4.74
N TYR A 213 14.61 -12.56 -5.47
CA TYR A 213 15.99 -12.09 -5.32
C TYR A 213 16.21 -11.45 -3.95
N ASN A 214 15.30 -10.58 -3.52
CA ASN A 214 15.31 -9.96 -2.21
C ASN A 214 15.33 -11.01 -1.09
N LYS A 215 14.48 -12.03 -1.21
CA LYS A 215 14.45 -13.14 -0.25
C LYS A 215 15.75 -13.92 -0.23
N SER A 216 16.30 -14.28 -1.39
CA SER A 216 17.55 -15.07 -1.47
C SER A 216 18.76 -14.31 -0.94
N ILE A 217 18.84 -12.99 -1.18
CA ILE A 217 19.88 -12.14 -0.58
C ILE A 217 19.72 -12.05 0.95
N LYS A 218 18.51 -11.84 1.44
CA LYS A 218 18.26 -11.78 2.91
C LYS A 218 18.65 -13.08 3.59
N GLU A 219 18.31 -14.23 3.01
CA GLU A 219 18.71 -15.55 3.51
C GLU A 219 20.23 -15.75 3.49
N LEU A 220 20.93 -15.24 2.47
CA LEU A 220 22.39 -15.28 2.41
C LEU A 220 23.01 -14.40 3.49
N ILE A 221 22.55 -13.16 3.63
CA ILE A 221 23.05 -12.19 4.62
C ILE A 221 22.93 -12.74 6.05
N GLU A 222 21.86 -13.46 6.37
CA GLU A 222 21.68 -14.05 7.72
C GLU A 222 22.84 -14.96 8.13
N LYS A 223 23.50 -15.65 7.18
CA LYS A 223 24.66 -16.52 7.48
C LYS A 223 25.90 -15.75 7.93
N TYR A 224 26.00 -14.47 7.57
CA TYR A 224 27.16 -13.63 7.86
C TYR A 224 26.92 -12.65 9.02
N LYS A 225 25.68 -12.52 9.52
CA LYS A 225 25.34 -11.58 10.61
C LYS A 225 26.01 -11.87 11.94
N SER A 226 26.52 -13.08 12.16
CA SER A 226 27.27 -13.41 13.40
C SER A 226 28.57 -12.62 13.53
N ASN A 227 29.22 -12.25 12.42
CA ASN A 227 30.54 -11.66 12.36
C ASN A 227 30.51 -10.21 11.83
N ALA A 228 29.39 -9.73 11.35
CA ALA A 228 29.28 -8.38 10.81
C ALA A 228 27.84 -7.82 10.95
N GLU A 229 27.72 -6.51 11.11
CA GLU A 229 26.48 -5.80 10.90
C GLU A 229 26.28 -5.62 9.39
N ILE A 230 25.23 -6.24 8.85
CA ILE A 230 24.93 -6.20 7.42
C ILE A 230 23.55 -5.63 7.22
N ARG A 231 23.46 -4.63 6.35
CA ARG A 231 22.19 -4.01 5.96
C ARG A 231 22.01 -4.10 4.45
N LEU A 232 20.79 -4.46 4.02
CA LEU A 232 20.38 -4.49 2.62
C LEU A 232 19.55 -3.24 2.31
N SER A 233 19.78 -2.62 1.17
CA SER A 233 19.05 -1.47 0.65
C SER A 233 18.98 -1.54 -0.88
N GLY A 234 18.31 -0.58 -1.49
CA GLY A 234 18.15 -0.46 -2.94
C GLY A 234 16.69 -0.27 -3.33
N ILE A 235 16.45 0.46 -4.42
CA ILE A 235 15.09 0.78 -4.87
C ILE A 235 14.22 -0.47 -5.06
N PRO A 236 14.70 -1.55 -5.72
CA PRO A 236 13.91 -2.76 -5.89
C PRO A 236 13.55 -3.45 -4.57
N MET A 237 14.48 -3.45 -3.58
CA MET A 237 14.24 -4.03 -2.26
C MET A 237 13.20 -3.22 -1.49
N ILE A 238 13.33 -1.88 -1.50
CA ILE A 238 12.39 -0.99 -0.80
C ILE A 238 10.99 -1.16 -1.37
N ALA A 239 10.85 -1.24 -2.70
CA ALA A 239 9.56 -1.46 -3.36
C ALA A 239 8.91 -2.80 -2.96
N ASP A 240 9.68 -3.90 -2.93
CA ASP A 240 9.21 -5.22 -2.52
C ASP A 240 8.81 -5.26 -1.03
N ASP A 241 9.63 -4.68 -0.16
CA ASP A 241 9.34 -4.58 1.27
C ASP A 241 8.10 -3.72 1.53
N MET A 242 7.92 -2.61 0.81
CA MET A 242 6.72 -1.78 0.89
C MET A 242 5.47 -2.55 0.51
N ILE A 243 5.49 -3.32 -0.59
CA ILE A 243 4.35 -4.17 -0.98
C ILE A 243 4.04 -5.20 0.11
N THR A 244 5.08 -5.78 0.71
CA THR A 244 4.93 -6.77 1.78
C THR A 244 4.33 -6.12 3.03
N PHE A 245 4.80 -4.92 3.42
CA PHE A 245 4.24 -4.16 4.53
C PHE A 245 2.78 -3.78 4.28
N ILE A 246 2.44 -3.28 3.07
CA ILE A 246 1.06 -2.97 2.71
C ILE A 246 0.14 -4.19 2.88
N LYS A 247 0.56 -5.36 2.38
CA LYS A 247 -0.23 -6.59 2.52
C LYS A 247 -0.43 -6.97 3.98
N ASN A 248 0.62 -6.87 4.79
CA ASN A 248 0.56 -7.16 6.21
C ASN A 248 -0.33 -6.15 6.95
N ASP A 249 -0.20 -4.86 6.63
CA ASP A 249 -1.00 -3.79 7.22
C ASP A 249 -2.49 -3.97 6.90
N ILE A 250 -2.85 -4.23 5.65
CA ILE A 250 -4.24 -4.51 5.25
C ILE A 250 -4.80 -5.68 6.08
N PHE A 251 -4.01 -6.74 6.27
CA PHE A 251 -4.45 -7.90 7.03
C PHE A 251 -4.55 -7.61 8.53
N VAL A 252 -3.50 -7.07 9.13
CA VAL A 252 -3.42 -6.82 10.58
C VAL A 252 -4.40 -5.73 11.01
N PHE A 253 -4.37 -4.56 10.35
CA PHE A 253 -5.28 -3.46 10.67
C PHE A 253 -6.71 -3.78 10.25
N GLY A 254 -6.92 -4.36 9.07
CA GLY A 254 -8.25 -4.76 8.62
C GLY A 254 -8.91 -5.75 9.56
N LEU A 255 -8.20 -6.82 9.97
CA LEU A 255 -8.70 -7.80 10.93
C LEU A 255 -8.85 -7.20 12.33
N GLY A 256 -7.88 -6.41 12.79
CA GLY A 256 -7.91 -5.76 14.09
C GLY A 256 -9.11 -4.83 14.25
N VAL A 257 -9.32 -3.94 13.28
CA VAL A 257 -10.48 -3.03 13.25
C VAL A 257 -11.78 -3.83 13.15
N PHE A 258 -11.84 -4.86 12.32
CA PHE A 258 -13.03 -5.71 12.18
C PHE A 258 -13.41 -6.41 13.49
N LEU A 259 -12.44 -6.99 14.19
CA LEU A 259 -12.66 -7.62 15.50
C LEU A 259 -13.08 -6.59 16.55
N PHE A 260 -12.44 -5.43 16.58
CA PHE A 260 -12.80 -4.34 17.49
C PHE A 260 -14.24 -3.86 17.27
N ILE A 261 -14.65 -3.74 16.01
CA ILE A 261 -16.03 -3.39 15.64
C ILE A 261 -17.01 -4.47 16.14
N ILE A 262 -16.71 -5.75 15.94
CA ILE A 262 -17.57 -6.85 16.43
C ILE A 262 -17.74 -6.75 17.95
N LEU A 263 -16.63 -6.59 18.68
CA LEU A 263 -16.67 -6.47 20.15
C LEU A 263 -17.50 -5.26 20.60
N THR A 264 -17.30 -4.10 19.97
CA THR A 264 -18.02 -2.88 20.30
C THR A 264 -19.52 -3.04 20.04
N LEU A 265 -19.90 -3.57 18.86
CA LEU A 265 -21.31 -3.80 18.53
C LEU A 265 -21.95 -4.83 19.44
N TRP A 266 -21.22 -5.91 19.76
CA TRP A 266 -21.71 -6.93 20.69
C TRP A 266 -21.96 -6.35 22.08
N PHE A 267 -21.03 -5.51 22.56
CA PHE A 267 -21.17 -4.85 23.86
C PHE A 267 -22.37 -3.89 23.90
N VAL A 268 -22.61 -3.15 22.81
CA VAL A 268 -23.70 -2.17 22.72
C VAL A 268 -25.05 -2.85 22.49
N PHE A 269 -25.16 -3.72 21.50
CA PHE A 269 -26.47 -4.23 21.05
C PHE A 269 -26.87 -5.54 21.75
N LYS A 270 -25.95 -6.32 22.25
CA LYS A 270 -26.18 -7.64 22.92
C LYS A 270 -27.09 -8.59 22.14
N ASN A 271 -27.23 -8.40 20.85
CA ASN A 271 -28.03 -9.19 19.92
C ASN A 271 -27.28 -9.42 18.62
N LEU A 272 -27.16 -10.67 18.22
CA LEU A 272 -26.36 -11.09 17.08
C LEU A 272 -26.80 -10.49 15.74
N SER A 273 -28.12 -10.35 15.51
CA SER A 273 -28.64 -9.79 14.27
C SER A 273 -28.21 -8.33 14.08
N TRP A 274 -28.23 -7.55 15.15
CA TRP A 274 -27.80 -6.14 15.13
C TRP A 274 -26.28 -5.94 15.02
N VAL A 275 -25.52 -7.00 15.22
CA VAL A 275 -24.08 -7.04 14.93
C VAL A 275 -23.82 -7.45 13.48
N ILE A 276 -24.51 -8.49 13.00
CA ILE A 276 -24.25 -9.09 11.68
C ILE A 276 -24.65 -8.15 10.54
N PHE A 277 -25.82 -7.47 10.59
CA PHE A 277 -26.30 -6.65 9.49
C PHE A 277 -25.38 -5.49 9.13
N PRO A 278 -24.89 -4.66 10.08
CA PRO A 278 -23.92 -3.62 9.77
C PRO A 278 -22.58 -4.19 9.28
N LEU A 279 -22.16 -5.36 9.76
CA LEU A 279 -20.96 -6.03 9.29
C LEU A 279 -21.09 -6.49 7.83
N ILE A 280 -22.24 -7.10 7.46
CA ILE A 280 -22.54 -7.45 6.06
C ILE A 280 -22.51 -6.20 5.19
N ASN A 281 -23.15 -5.11 5.63
CA ASN A 281 -23.17 -3.86 4.87
C ASN A 281 -21.75 -3.29 4.67
N CYS A 282 -20.91 -3.30 5.72
CA CYS A 282 -19.51 -2.88 5.62
C CYS A 282 -18.72 -3.76 4.64
N ALA A 283 -18.85 -5.09 4.76
CA ALA A 283 -18.17 -6.02 3.87
C ALA A 283 -18.57 -5.81 2.40
N VAL A 284 -19.88 -5.70 2.12
CA VAL A 284 -20.40 -5.44 0.77
C VAL A 284 -19.87 -4.11 0.22
N SER A 285 -19.85 -3.03 1.02
CA SER A 285 -19.33 -1.73 0.60
C SER A 285 -17.86 -1.80 0.20
N ILE A 286 -17.03 -2.51 0.99
CA ILE A 286 -15.60 -2.67 0.71
C ILE A 286 -15.38 -3.52 -0.54
N PHE A 287 -16.07 -4.65 -0.67
CA PHE A 287 -15.91 -5.49 -1.86
C PHE A 287 -16.37 -4.79 -3.14
N ILE A 288 -17.45 -4.00 -3.09
CA ILE A 288 -17.88 -3.16 -4.22
C ILE A 288 -16.79 -2.16 -4.57
N MET A 289 -16.18 -1.52 -3.59
CA MET A 289 -15.09 -0.56 -3.83
C MET A 289 -13.86 -1.25 -4.43
N ILE A 290 -13.43 -2.40 -3.89
CA ILE A 290 -12.31 -3.18 -4.44
C ILE A 290 -12.61 -3.59 -5.88
N GLY A 291 -13.82 -4.07 -6.16
CA GLY A 291 -14.24 -4.43 -7.51
C GLY A 291 -14.24 -3.24 -8.47
N PHE A 292 -14.68 -2.07 -8.00
CA PHE A 292 -14.67 -0.83 -8.76
C PHE A 292 -13.23 -0.41 -9.13
N LEU A 293 -12.31 -0.40 -8.15
CA LEU A 293 -10.91 -0.08 -8.39
C LEU A 293 -10.27 -1.06 -9.37
N SER A 294 -10.55 -2.35 -9.20
CA SER A 294 -10.03 -3.39 -10.08
C SER A 294 -10.55 -3.29 -11.51
N THR A 295 -11.81 -2.88 -11.69
CA THR A 295 -12.44 -2.68 -13.03
C THR A 295 -11.81 -1.50 -13.76
N LEU A 296 -11.43 -0.44 -13.03
CA LEU A 296 -10.74 0.72 -13.58
C LEU A 296 -9.21 0.52 -13.69
N GLU A 297 -8.72 -0.66 -13.34
CA GLU A 297 -7.28 -0.95 -13.24
C GLU A 297 -6.52 0.06 -12.36
N TRP A 298 -7.20 0.61 -11.39
CA TRP A 298 -6.65 1.63 -10.50
C TRP A 298 -5.82 0.97 -9.40
N LYS A 299 -4.52 1.15 -9.48
CA LYS A 299 -3.57 0.55 -8.54
C LYS A 299 -3.61 1.25 -7.19
N VAL A 300 -3.52 0.46 -6.13
CA VAL A 300 -3.48 0.95 -4.76
C VAL A 300 -2.02 1.12 -4.32
N THR A 301 -1.68 2.32 -3.90
CA THR A 301 -0.33 2.71 -3.45
C THR A 301 -0.20 2.55 -1.93
N VAL A 302 1.01 2.80 -1.40
CA VAL A 302 1.31 2.74 0.05
C VAL A 302 0.35 3.63 0.85
N ILE A 303 0.12 4.88 0.40
CA ILE A 303 -0.76 5.84 1.11
C ILE A 303 -2.21 5.42 0.99
N SER A 304 -2.63 5.02 -0.21
CA SER A 304 -4.02 4.67 -0.46
C SER A 304 -4.43 3.30 0.11
N SER A 305 -3.50 2.43 0.50
CA SER A 305 -3.79 1.11 1.09
C SER A 305 -4.65 1.16 2.35
N ASN A 306 -4.56 2.26 3.11
CA ASN A 306 -5.35 2.47 4.32
C ASN A 306 -6.85 2.71 4.07
N PHE A 307 -7.28 2.83 2.79
CA PHE A 307 -8.69 3.08 2.46
C PHE A 307 -9.63 2.01 3.03
N ILE A 308 -9.20 0.74 3.10
CA ILE A 308 -10.02 -0.37 3.60
C ILE A 308 -10.39 -0.15 5.06
N ALA A 309 -9.41 0.14 5.92
CA ALA A 309 -9.64 0.38 7.34
C ALA A 309 -10.51 1.64 7.57
N LEU A 310 -10.23 2.71 6.83
CA LEU A 310 -11.01 3.95 6.91
C LEU A 310 -12.45 3.76 6.42
N MET A 311 -12.65 3.04 5.31
CA MET A 311 -14.00 2.70 4.85
C MET A 311 -14.77 1.86 5.86
N LEU A 312 -14.12 0.87 6.51
CA LEU A 312 -14.75 0.10 7.59
C LEU A 312 -15.27 1.02 8.70
N ILE A 313 -14.42 1.91 9.20
CA ILE A 313 -14.77 2.82 10.30
C ILE A 313 -15.90 3.78 9.89
N LEU A 314 -15.78 4.42 8.73
CA LEU A 314 -16.75 5.42 8.26
C LEU A 314 -18.09 4.79 7.89
N THR A 315 -18.10 3.64 7.21
CA THR A 315 -19.33 2.90 6.91
C THR A 315 -20.00 2.41 8.18
N MET A 316 -19.21 1.92 9.15
CA MET A 316 -19.74 1.49 10.43
C MET A 316 -20.37 2.65 11.22
N SER A 317 -19.73 3.82 11.22
CA SER A 317 -20.30 5.01 11.85
C SER A 317 -21.68 5.34 11.27
N MET A 318 -21.84 5.34 9.94
CA MET A 318 -23.15 5.55 9.28
C MET A 318 -24.17 4.47 9.68
N ASN A 319 -23.75 3.21 9.69
CA ASN A 319 -24.61 2.10 10.09
C ASN A 319 -25.08 2.22 11.55
N ILE A 320 -24.17 2.56 12.47
CA ILE A 320 -24.53 2.74 13.89
C ILE A 320 -25.53 3.88 14.05
N HIS A 321 -25.31 5.02 13.42
CA HIS A 321 -26.26 6.13 13.44
C HIS A 321 -27.64 5.73 12.93
N TYR A 322 -27.67 4.96 11.83
CA TYR A 322 -28.94 4.43 11.30
C TYR A 322 -29.62 3.49 12.29
N LEU A 323 -28.88 2.52 12.86
CA LEU A 323 -29.42 1.51 13.76
C LEU A 323 -29.91 2.12 15.09
N VAL A 324 -29.11 3.01 15.69
CA VAL A 324 -29.49 3.70 16.93
C VAL A 324 -30.78 4.48 16.71
N ARG A 325 -30.90 5.21 15.60
CA ARG A 325 -32.15 5.94 15.29
C ARG A 325 -33.32 5.00 15.06
N TYR A 326 -33.11 3.87 14.38
CA TYR A 326 -34.13 2.85 14.19
C TYR A 326 -34.68 2.31 15.51
N MET A 327 -33.82 2.13 16.50
CA MET A 327 -34.18 1.62 17.85
C MET A 327 -34.80 2.69 18.73
N GLN A 328 -34.50 3.98 18.52
CA GLN A 328 -35.07 5.10 19.30
C GLN A 328 -36.49 5.46 18.92
N ILE A 329 -37.04 4.93 17.83
CA ILE A 329 -38.44 5.18 17.49
C ILE A 329 -39.31 4.36 18.44
N GLU A 330 -39.93 5.07 19.41
CA GLU A 330 -40.81 4.46 20.38
C GLU A 330 -42.18 4.10 19.78
N ASP A 331 -42.69 2.97 20.23
CA ASP A 331 -44.08 2.56 19.97
C ASP A 331 -44.99 3.32 20.91
N LYS A 332 -45.66 4.35 20.40
CA LYS A 332 -46.77 4.97 21.14
C LYS A 332 -48.07 4.15 21.08
N ASP A 333 -48.21 3.29 20.06
CA ASP A 333 -49.29 2.34 19.86
C ASP A 333 -48.68 0.96 19.60
N GLU A 334 -49.17 -0.09 20.23
CA GLU A 334 -48.63 -1.44 20.33
C GLU A 334 -48.33 -2.18 18.96
N ILE A 335 -48.51 -1.52 17.82
CA ILE A 335 -48.31 -2.16 16.49
C ILE A 335 -47.63 -1.21 15.50
N ILE A 336 -46.36 -0.86 15.74
CA ILE A 336 -45.58 -0.20 14.68
C ILE A 336 -45.00 -1.25 13.71
N ASN A 337 -45.48 -1.19 12.48
CA ASN A 337 -44.99 -2.00 11.35
C ASN A 337 -43.51 -1.64 11.05
N THR A 338 -42.64 -2.65 10.87
CA THR A 338 -41.23 -2.51 10.47
C THR A 338 -41.04 -1.54 9.31
N ASN A 339 -41.95 -1.52 8.34
CA ASN A 339 -41.94 -0.59 7.20
C ASN A 339 -42.02 0.88 7.65
N PHE A 340 -42.90 1.19 8.62
CA PHE A 340 -43.06 2.53 9.13
C PHE A 340 -41.83 3.00 9.86
N ARG A 341 -41.24 2.11 10.68
CA ARG A 341 -40.01 2.37 11.46
C ARG A 341 -38.83 2.64 10.54
N ILE A 342 -38.60 1.80 9.49
CA ILE A 342 -37.57 2.02 8.47
C ILE A 342 -37.77 3.37 7.76
N LYS A 343 -38.99 3.67 7.37
CA LYS A 343 -39.32 4.91 6.67
C LYS A 343 -39.01 6.13 7.54
N GLN A 344 -39.49 6.14 8.78
CA GLN A 344 -39.30 7.26 9.71
C GLN A 344 -37.82 7.44 10.07
N THR A 345 -37.08 6.35 10.28
CA THR A 345 -35.64 6.38 10.50
C THR A 345 -34.93 7.05 9.36
N SER A 346 -35.18 6.58 8.14
CA SER A 346 -34.53 7.10 6.95
C SER A 346 -34.86 8.57 6.68
N GLU A 347 -36.12 8.97 6.86
CA GLU A 347 -36.51 10.37 6.70
C GLU A 347 -35.83 11.30 7.71
N THR A 348 -35.60 10.81 8.93
CA THR A 348 -35.02 11.63 10.00
C THR A 348 -33.50 11.75 9.84
N ILE A 349 -32.81 10.65 9.46
CA ILE A 349 -31.33 10.62 9.54
C ILE A 349 -30.66 10.83 8.19
N PHE A 350 -31.41 10.82 7.07
CA PHE A 350 -30.84 10.99 5.74
C PHE A 350 -30.04 12.27 5.58
N TYR A 351 -30.61 13.41 5.90
CA TYR A 351 -29.92 14.69 5.76
C TYR A 351 -28.75 14.86 6.71
N PRO A 352 -28.83 14.52 8.01
CA PRO A 352 -27.66 14.54 8.91
C PRO A 352 -26.49 13.69 8.38
N ILE A 353 -26.75 12.45 7.96
CA ILE A 353 -25.69 11.59 7.41
C ILE A 353 -25.21 12.12 6.07
N LEU A 354 -26.08 12.59 5.19
CA LEU A 354 -25.71 13.18 3.90
C LEU A 354 -24.74 14.36 4.09
N TYR A 355 -25.06 15.28 5.00
CA TYR A 355 -24.17 16.42 5.28
C TYR A 355 -22.83 15.98 5.87
N ALA A 356 -22.83 15.01 6.79
CA ALA A 356 -21.60 14.45 7.33
C ALA A 356 -20.73 13.79 6.25
N VAL A 357 -21.35 13.04 5.34
CA VAL A 357 -20.68 12.42 4.19
C VAL A 357 -20.14 13.47 3.22
N LEU A 358 -20.96 14.49 2.87
CA LEU A 358 -20.52 15.56 1.97
C LEU A 358 -19.33 16.36 2.55
N THR A 359 -19.36 16.70 3.83
CA THR A 359 -18.24 17.40 4.46
C THR A 359 -16.98 16.54 4.47
N THR A 360 -17.11 15.24 4.70
CA THR A 360 -15.98 14.30 4.66
C THR A 360 -15.46 14.12 3.23
N ILE A 361 -16.36 14.04 2.24
CA ILE A 361 -15.96 14.02 0.81
C ILE A 361 -15.21 15.31 0.44
N CYS A 362 -15.68 16.48 0.85
CA CYS A 362 -14.96 17.73 0.62
C CYS A 362 -13.55 17.72 1.22
N ALA A 363 -13.41 17.15 2.43
CA ALA A 363 -12.10 16.98 3.06
C ALA A 363 -11.18 16.06 2.24
N PHE A 364 -11.66 14.91 1.77
CA PHE A 364 -10.85 14.03 0.93
C PHE A 364 -10.59 14.59 -0.47
N LEU A 365 -11.55 15.29 -1.08
CA LEU A 365 -11.35 15.96 -2.37
C LEU A 365 -10.31 17.07 -2.30
N SER A 366 -10.09 17.70 -1.14
CA SER A 366 -9.01 18.66 -0.99
C SER A 366 -7.61 18.06 -1.24
N LEU A 367 -7.45 16.75 -1.00
CA LEU A 367 -6.20 16.04 -1.30
C LEU A 367 -5.90 15.91 -2.80
N VAL A 368 -6.92 16.06 -3.66
CA VAL A 368 -6.77 16.01 -5.12
C VAL A 368 -5.91 17.16 -5.66
N PHE A 369 -5.79 18.24 -4.91
CA PHE A 369 -4.92 19.38 -5.26
C PHE A 369 -3.45 19.16 -4.86
N SER A 370 -3.12 18.05 -4.19
CA SER A 370 -1.73 17.70 -3.86
C SER A 370 -0.91 17.46 -5.13
N GLU A 371 0.38 17.73 -5.09
CA GLU A 371 1.33 17.40 -6.17
C GLU A 371 1.79 15.94 -6.11
N ILE A 372 1.46 15.20 -5.04
CA ILE A 372 1.85 13.81 -4.83
C ILE A 372 0.74 12.89 -5.34
N LYS A 373 1.00 12.11 -6.39
CA LYS A 373 0.02 11.22 -7.03
C LYS A 373 -0.70 10.26 -6.06
N PRO A 374 -0.02 9.53 -5.16
CA PRO A 374 -0.70 8.66 -4.19
C PRO A 374 -1.69 9.37 -3.27
N VAL A 375 -1.45 10.64 -2.94
CA VAL A 375 -2.34 11.46 -2.12
C VAL A 375 -3.59 11.86 -2.91
N LYS A 376 -3.43 12.23 -4.19
CA LYS A 376 -4.57 12.49 -5.11
C LYS A 376 -5.44 11.24 -5.26
N ASP A 377 -4.81 10.11 -5.52
CA ASP A 377 -5.51 8.83 -5.70
C ASP A 377 -6.28 8.45 -4.44
N PHE A 378 -5.69 8.64 -3.27
CA PHE A 378 -6.35 8.41 -1.99
C PHE A 378 -7.58 9.32 -1.80
N GLY A 379 -7.47 10.60 -2.15
CA GLY A 379 -8.59 11.54 -2.11
C GLY A 379 -9.78 11.10 -2.95
N TRP A 380 -9.53 10.66 -4.19
CA TRP A 380 -10.56 10.13 -5.07
C TRP A 380 -11.13 8.80 -4.56
N MET A 381 -10.28 7.86 -4.17
CA MET A 381 -10.69 6.55 -3.65
C MET A 381 -11.62 6.69 -2.44
N MET A 382 -11.25 7.55 -1.47
CA MET A 382 -12.05 7.77 -0.28
C MET A 382 -13.38 8.46 -0.59
N SER A 383 -13.38 9.43 -1.51
CA SER A 383 -14.62 10.12 -1.92
C SER A 383 -15.60 9.17 -2.58
N ILE A 384 -15.17 8.33 -3.51
CA ILE A 384 -15.98 7.31 -4.16
C ILE A 384 -16.43 6.25 -3.15
N GLY A 385 -15.53 5.80 -2.28
CA GLY A 385 -15.83 4.83 -1.22
C GLY A 385 -16.92 5.31 -0.27
N LEU A 386 -16.91 6.59 0.10
CA LEU A 386 -17.96 7.19 0.93
C LEU A 386 -19.31 7.24 0.23
N ILE A 387 -19.35 7.52 -1.07
CA ILE A 387 -20.59 7.47 -1.86
C ILE A 387 -21.16 6.05 -1.87
N ILE A 388 -20.30 5.04 -2.13
CA ILE A 388 -20.71 3.63 -2.11
C ILE A 388 -21.24 3.27 -0.72
N SER A 389 -20.54 3.64 0.35
CA SER A 389 -20.93 3.38 1.74
C SER A 389 -22.27 4.04 2.10
N PHE A 390 -22.48 5.26 1.66
CA PHE A 390 -23.75 5.96 1.85
C PHE A 390 -24.91 5.25 1.15
N VAL A 391 -24.72 4.87 -0.12
CA VAL A 391 -25.74 4.15 -0.90
C VAL A 391 -26.07 2.79 -0.26
N THR A 392 -25.06 2.02 0.15
CA THR A 392 -25.29 0.71 0.78
C THR A 392 -25.97 0.87 2.14
N THR A 393 -25.60 1.86 2.94
CA THR A 393 -26.23 2.14 4.25
C THR A 393 -27.71 2.49 4.12
N PHE A 394 -28.11 3.22 3.08
CA PHE A 394 -29.51 3.60 2.90
C PHE A 394 -30.36 2.64 2.06
N LEU A 395 -29.75 1.73 1.32
CA LEU A 395 -30.48 0.75 0.49
C LEU A 395 -30.34 -0.68 1.03
N LEU A 396 -29.11 -1.15 1.27
CA LEU A 396 -28.89 -2.54 1.65
C LEU A 396 -29.25 -2.79 3.13
N LEU A 397 -28.82 -1.93 4.05
CA LEU A 397 -29.08 -2.12 5.47
C LEU A 397 -30.58 -2.14 5.80
N PRO A 398 -31.42 -1.19 5.30
CA PRO A 398 -32.86 -1.26 5.49
C PRO A 398 -33.53 -2.48 4.85
N ALA A 399 -33.02 -2.92 3.66
CA ALA A 399 -33.55 -4.11 3.00
C ALA A 399 -33.29 -5.38 3.83
N LEU A 400 -32.09 -5.51 4.44
CA LEU A 400 -31.78 -6.59 5.36
C LEU A 400 -32.69 -6.57 6.61
N ILE A 401 -32.87 -5.40 7.24
CA ILE A 401 -33.75 -5.24 8.38
C ILE A 401 -35.19 -5.62 8.03
N LYS A 402 -35.66 -5.22 6.87
CA LYS A 402 -37.03 -5.50 6.41
C LYS A 402 -37.31 -6.98 6.17
N ILE A 403 -36.33 -7.71 5.59
CA ILE A 403 -36.50 -9.13 5.26
C ILE A 403 -36.37 -10.00 6.50
N PHE A 404 -35.36 -9.75 7.32
CA PHE A 404 -35.08 -10.60 8.48
C PHE A 404 -35.88 -10.21 9.72
N ASN A 405 -36.44 -9.00 9.78
CA ASN A 405 -37.25 -8.46 10.86
C ASN A 405 -36.74 -8.84 12.26
N PRO A 406 -35.49 -8.43 12.62
CA PRO A 406 -34.85 -8.84 13.86
C PRO A 406 -35.63 -8.30 15.06
N PRO A 407 -35.69 -9.08 16.17
CA PRO A 407 -36.35 -8.62 17.39
C PRO A 407 -35.64 -7.37 17.94
N LEU A 408 -36.42 -6.39 18.39
CA LEU A 408 -35.87 -5.21 19.06
C LEU A 408 -35.23 -5.61 20.37
N SER A 409 -34.08 -5.04 20.65
CA SER A 409 -33.40 -5.26 21.91
C SER A 409 -34.06 -4.41 23.01
N ASN A 410 -34.79 -5.06 23.92
CA ASN A 410 -35.42 -4.38 25.07
C ASN A 410 -34.40 -3.79 26.05
N ASN A 411 -33.10 -4.01 25.85
CA ASN A 411 -32.05 -3.63 26.79
C ASN A 411 -31.36 -2.29 26.50
N MET A 412 -31.81 -1.54 25.49
CA MET A 412 -31.21 -0.24 25.16
C MET A 412 -31.90 0.92 25.89
N ASN A 413 -31.94 0.92 27.23
CA ASN A 413 -32.12 2.15 28.00
C ASN A 413 -30.85 3.01 27.89
N LEU A 414 -30.66 3.65 26.74
CA LEU A 414 -29.54 4.59 26.48
C LEU A 414 -29.55 5.78 27.47
N SER A 415 -30.69 6.07 28.07
CA SER A 415 -30.84 7.15 29.06
C SER A 415 -30.20 6.84 30.41
N GLU A 416 -29.98 5.58 30.76
CA GLU A 416 -29.45 5.14 32.07
C GLU A 416 -27.99 4.62 32.00
N SER A 417 -27.27 4.82 30.90
CA SER A 417 -25.90 4.36 30.84
C SER A 417 -25.06 5.13 31.89
N LYS A 418 -24.34 4.39 32.74
CA LYS A 418 -23.40 4.96 33.73
C LYS A 418 -22.39 5.92 33.06
N ILE A 419 -22.12 5.71 31.76
CA ILE A 419 -21.26 6.54 30.95
C ILE A 419 -21.92 7.89 30.63
N ALA A 420 -23.19 7.91 30.23
CA ALA A 420 -23.92 9.16 29.96
C ALA A 420 -24.04 9.99 31.24
N ASN A 421 -24.34 9.35 32.38
CA ASN A 421 -24.36 10.00 33.68
C ASN A 421 -22.98 10.53 34.11
N PHE A 422 -21.90 9.81 33.84
CA PHE A 422 -20.54 10.29 34.09
C PHE A 422 -20.22 11.57 33.29
N PHE A 423 -20.51 11.59 32.00
CA PHE A 423 -20.32 12.79 31.17
C PHE A 423 -21.25 13.93 31.56
N PHE A 424 -22.50 13.66 31.92
CA PHE A 424 -23.45 14.68 32.41
C PHE A 424 -23.00 15.29 33.72
N VAL A 425 -22.50 14.48 34.66
CA VAL A 425 -21.98 14.94 35.96
C VAL A 425 -20.70 15.74 35.80
N THR A 426 -19.79 15.31 34.91
CA THR A 426 -18.54 16.03 34.60
C THR A 426 -18.81 17.36 33.88
N SER A 427 -19.73 17.40 32.93
CA SER A 427 -20.11 18.66 32.23
C SER A 427 -20.73 19.66 33.18
N LYS A 428 -21.55 19.20 34.16
CA LYS A 428 -22.15 20.04 35.15
C LYS A 428 -21.14 20.60 36.17
N LYS A 429 -20.06 19.83 36.46
CA LYS A 429 -18.97 20.31 37.33
C LYS A 429 -18.06 21.34 36.60
N SER A 430 -17.87 21.25 35.31
CA SER A 430 -17.08 22.24 34.58
C SER A 430 -17.81 23.59 34.41
N PHE A 431 -19.14 23.63 34.49
CA PHE A 431 -19.93 24.89 34.44
C PHE A 431 -19.88 25.67 35.74
N ILE A 432 -19.36 25.08 36.87
CA ILE A 432 -19.22 25.74 38.17
C ILE A 432 -17.85 26.39 38.36
N ILE A 433 -16.92 26.22 37.39
CA ILE A 433 -15.53 26.73 37.44
C ILE A 433 -15.36 27.97 36.54
N TYR A 434 -16.41 28.48 35.90
CA TYR A 434 -16.46 29.76 35.20
C TYR A 434 -17.56 30.64 35.94
#